data_11fcb9f322ce5cbcae68286d6b033531
#
_entry.id   11fcb9f322ce5cbcae68286d6b033531
#
_cell.length_a   1.000
_cell.length_b   1.000
_cell.length_c   1.000
_cell.angle_alpha   90.00
_cell.angle_beta   90.00
_cell.angle_gamma   90.00
#
_symmetry.space_group_name_H-M   'P 1'
#
loop_
_entity.id
_entity.type
_entity.pdbx_description
1 polymer ?
#
loop_
_entity_poly.entity_id
_entity_poly.type
_entity_poly.pdbx_seq_one_letter_code
_entity_poly.pdbx_strand_id
1 'polypeptide(L)'
;GTTGGYNRGRTLTHELGHNFTFNHVFNGNTCGTQYWSDIPPQTVNNRGANIYEWPTGSGNFYGRESEDSCISSSGMGDQFMNYMDYVYDDQMRMFSEQQALDGYAWAASRSWAQVANGVNVTLTSDVSYATTNDGFSVSVAFGETMTGFTESDLVISNGSVSNFNGGSNGTYSFDVVAAADGEVTVDILENSCVGATSGYANFASNTVSVIVDRVGPVVGDLSITNLADTQYIIQNPNVGVSLDNFYDATSGIALYYVAVGTSIGGEDIMTYTPFSGSQFNLNALSLSDYQQYFVSVYGQDLVGLNSSTTSASFYYFGTLLGDSNNDW
;
A
#
# COMPACT_ATOMS: atom_id res chain seq x y z
N GLY A 1 -36.47 10.13 -8.03
CA GLY A 1 -35.30 10.25 -8.92
C GLY A 1 -35.61 11.20 -10.05
N THR A 2 -34.76 12.14 -10.32
CA THR A 2 -34.81 13.02 -11.46
C THR A 2 -34.50 12.25 -12.74
N THR A 3 -35.21 12.53 -13.82
CA THR A 3 -34.91 12.00 -15.16
C THR A 3 -33.72 12.77 -15.76
N GLY A 4 -32.78 12.08 -16.38
CA GLY A 4 -31.59 12.68 -16.98
C GLY A 4 -30.31 12.42 -16.16
N GLY A 5 -29.28 13.20 -16.39
CA GLY A 5 -27.96 13.02 -15.77
C GLY A 5 -27.84 13.33 -14.26
N TYR A 6 -28.94 13.74 -13.61
CA TYR A 6 -29.00 14.12 -12.18
C TYR A 6 -29.70 13.04 -11.34
N ASN A 7 -29.21 11.82 -11.36
CA ASN A 7 -29.92 10.67 -10.75
C ASN A 7 -29.08 9.86 -9.75
N ARG A 8 -27.86 10.31 -9.40
CA ARG A 8 -26.95 9.63 -8.46
C ARG A 8 -26.85 10.30 -7.08
N GLY A 9 -27.74 11.27 -6.81
CA GLY A 9 -27.83 11.95 -5.52
C GLY A 9 -26.75 13.03 -5.31
N ARG A 10 -25.93 13.35 -6.30
CA ARG A 10 -24.85 14.35 -6.14
C ARG A 10 -25.35 15.78 -6.13
N THR A 11 -26.57 16.02 -6.61
CA THR A 11 -27.29 17.26 -6.36
C THR A 11 -27.41 17.57 -4.86
N LEU A 12 -27.63 16.54 -4.02
CA LEU A 12 -27.63 16.73 -2.57
C LEU A 12 -26.27 17.21 -2.06
N THR A 13 -25.16 16.65 -2.59
CA THR A 13 -23.81 17.08 -2.24
C THR A 13 -23.56 18.54 -2.65
N HIS A 14 -24.10 18.99 -3.79
CA HIS A 14 -24.08 20.38 -4.23
C HIS A 14 -24.82 21.29 -3.22
N GLU A 15 -26.04 20.95 -2.87
CA GLU A 15 -26.84 21.71 -1.91
C GLU A 15 -26.21 21.74 -0.50
N LEU A 16 -25.57 20.65 -0.09
CA LEU A 16 -24.78 20.62 1.13
C LEU A 16 -23.57 21.57 1.04
N GLY A 17 -22.93 21.70 -0.12
CA GLY A 17 -21.89 22.70 -0.34
C GLY A 17 -22.38 24.13 -0.06
N HIS A 18 -23.59 24.47 -0.52
CA HIS A 18 -24.20 25.76 -0.18
C HIS A 18 -24.49 25.93 1.31
N ASN A 19 -24.81 24.84 1.98
CA ASN A 19 -24.98 24.86 3.45
C ASN A 19 -23.67 25.14 4.18
N PHE A 20 -22.52 24.78 3.61
CA PHE A 20 -21.19 25.18 4.06
C PHE A 20 -20.77 26.57 3.56
N THR A 21 -21.71 27.35 3.01
CA THR A 21 -21.51 28.70 2.43
C THR A 21 -20.67 28.73 1.15
N PHE A 22 -20.50 27.59 0.48
CA PHE A 22 -19.81 27.58 -0.79
C PHE A 22 -20.63 28.25 -1.88
N ASN A 23 -19.99 29.12 -2.63
CA ASN A 23 -20.55 29.68 -3.84
C ASN A 23 -20.35 28.72 -5.01
N HIS A 24 -21.08 28.93 -6.10
CA HIS A 24 -20.76 28.27 -7.35
C HIS A 24 -19.33 28.60 -7.80
N VAL A 25 -18.68 27.68 -8.49
CA VAL A 25 -17.34 27.94 -9.05
C VAL A 25 -17.35 28.90 -10.21
N PHE A 26 -18.51 29.10 -10.86
CA PHE A 26 -18.72 30.06 -11.92
C PHE A 26 -19.27 31.39 -11.36
N ASN A 27 -18.74 32.50 -11.84
CA ASN A 27 -19.05 33.83 -11.31
C ASN A 27 -19.78 34.74 -12.32
N GLY A 28 -20.82 34.21 -12.99
CA GLY A 28 -21.79 34.98 -13.75
C GLY A 28 -21.25 36.15 -14.60
N ASN A 29 -20.45 35.88 -15.63
CA ASN A 29 -19.94 36.83 -16.63
C ASN A 29 -18.69 37.66 -16.28
N THR A 30 -17.96 37.36 -15.23
CA THR A 30 -16.72 38.08 -14.92
C THR A 30 -15.58 37.14 -14.59
N CYS A 31 -14.43 37.27 -15.24
CA CYS A 31 -13.21 36.49 -14.98
C CYS A 31 -12.36 37.03 -13.82
N GLY A 32 -12.85 37.96 -13.05
CA GLY A 32 -12.00 38.69 -12.10
C GLY A 32 -12.15 38.35 -10.63
N THR A 33 -13.09 37.47 -10.26
CA THR A 33 -13.37 37.18 -8.86
C THR A 33 -13.39 35.67 -8.64
N GLN A 34 -12.34 35.16 -8.03
CA GLN A 34 -12.29 33.80 -7.51
C GLN A 34 -12.72 33.84 -6.05
N TYR A 35 -13.55 32.91 -5.62
CA TYR A 35 -13.84 32.70 -4.22
C TYR A 35 -12.71 31.91 -3.53
N TRP A 36 -12.00 31.05 -4.29
CA TRP A 36 -10.92 30.21 -3.82
C TRP A 36 -9.70 30.30 -4.73
N SER A 37 -8.52 30.39 -4.15
CA SER A 37 -7.27 30.56 -4.90
C SER A 37 -6.83 29.34 -5.69
N ASP A 38 -7.34 28.16 -5.36
CA ASP A 38 -7.06 26.87 -6.00
C ASP A 38 -8.11 26.46 -7.04
N ILE A 39 -9.07 27.33 -7.32
CA ILE A 39 -10.08 27.16 -8.38
C ILE A 39 -9.82 28.18 -9.48
N PRO A 40 -9.61 27.76 -10.74
CA PRO A 40 -9.51 28.66 -11.87
C PRO A 40 -10.76 29.57 -12.00
N PRO A 41 -10.61 30.83 -12.45
CA PRO A 41 -11.75 31.69 -12.71
C PRO A 41 -12.63 31.12 -13.82
N GLN A 42 -13.93 31.07 -13.58
CA GLN A 42 -14.92 30.52 -14.49
C GLN A 42 -16.13 31.44 -14.56
N THR A 43 -16.59 31.79 -15.75
CA THR A 43 -17.73 32.70 -15.93
C THR A 43 -19.03 31.99 -16.21
N VAL A 44 -19.01 30.79 -16.71
CA VAL A 44 -20.18 30.01 -17.10
C VAL A 44 -20.25 28.69 -16.38
N ASN A 45 -21.46 28.18 -16.15
CA ASN A 45 -21.62 26.82 -15.64
C ASN A 45 -21.53 25.81 -16.79
N ASN A 46 -21.09 24.59 -16.44
CA ASN A 46 -21.00 23.47 -17.37
C ASN A 46 -22.25 22.57 -17.30
N ARG A 47 -23.42 23.15 -17.31
CA ARG A 47 -24.69 22.49 -17.08
C ARG A 47 -24.97 21.36 -18.07
N GLY A 48 -25.23 20.17 -17.51
CA GLY A 48 -25.61 19.02 -18.30
C GLY A 48 -24.47 18.41 -19.11
N ALA A 49 -23.22 18.65 -18.74
CA ALA A 49 -22.06 18.14 -19.42
C ALA A 49 -21.98 16.61 -19.43
N ASN A 50 -21.76 16.07 -20.59
CA ASN A 50 -21.45 14.67 -20.82
C ASN A 50 -19.99 14.56 -21.31
N ILE A 51 -19.05 14.51 -20.38
CA ILE A 51 -17.61 14.62 -20.67
C ILE A 51 -17.01 13.23 -20.69
N TYR A 52 -17.11 12.55 -21.82
CA TYR A 52 -16.51 11.21 -21.96
C TYR A 52 -15.03 11.24 -22.38
N GLU A 53 -14.46 12.39 -22.72
CA GLU A 53 -13.14 12.45 -23.36
C GLU A 53 -12.12 13.39 -22.68
N TRP A 54 -12.23 13.59 -21.39
CA TRP A 54 -11.18 14.31 -20.65
C TRP A 54 -10.00 13.37 -20.31
N PRO A 55 -8.74 13.78 -20.45
CA PRO A 55 -8.15 15.09 -20.86
C PRO A 55 -7.72 15.14 -22.33
N THR A 56 -8.00 14.15 -23.15
CA THR A 56 -7.44 13.97 -24.49
C THR A 56 -8.35 14.36 -25.64
N GLY A 57 -9.58 14.68 -25.36
CA GLY A 57 -10.53 15.15 -26.36
C GLY A 57 -10.09 16.51 -26.90
N SER A 58 -10.09 16.66 -28.20
CA SER A 58 -10.00 17.95 -28.87
C SER A 58 -11.24 18.77 -28.52
N GLY A 59 -11.34 19.08 -27.28
CA GLY A 59 -11.97 20.20 -26.68
C GLY A 59 -13.38 20.51 -26.98
N ASN A 60 -14.25 19.57 -27.19
CA ASN A 60 -15.63 19.95 -27.24
C ASN A 60 -16.40 19.51 -25.99
N PHE A 61 -16.06 20.10 -24.87
CA PHE A 61 -17.06 20.34 -23.85
C PHE A 61 -18.17 21.17 -24.50
N TYR A 62 -19.29 20.57 -24.94
CA TYR A 62 -20.44 21.25 -25.53
C TYR A 62 -20.21 21.95 -26.84
N GLY A 63 -19.38 21.48 -27.71
CA GLY A 63 -19.13 22.16 -28.96
C GLY A 63 -18.40 23.50 -28.80
N ARG A 64 -17.68 23.70 -27.69
CA ARG A 64 -16.80 24.83 -27.46
C ARG A 64 -15.36 24.41 -27.57
N GLU A 65 -14.51 25.22 -28.21
CA GLU A 65 -13.15 24.87 -28.59
C GLU A 65 -12.16 24.75 -27.43
N SER A 66 -12.52 25.00 -26.23
CA SER A 66 -11.82 24.74 -24.96
C SER A 66 -12.67 25.33 -23.86
N GLU A 67 -12.97 24.56 -22.85
CA GLU A 67 -13.70 25.08 -21.71
C GLU A 67 -12.73 25.69 -20.71
N ASP A 68 -12.15 26.76 -21.10
CA ASP A 68 -11.63 27.77 -20.20
C ASP A 68 -12.44 29.04 -20.50
N SER A 69 -13.53 29.23 -19.78
CA SER A 69 -14.38 30.40 -19.95
C SER A 69 -13.65 31.70 -19.60
N CYS A 70 -12.44 31.61 -19.06
CA CYS A 70 -11.54 32.71 -18.70
C CYS A 70 -10.11 32.54 -19.23
N ILE A 71 -9.96 32.17 -20.50
CA ILE A 71 -8.70 31.85 -21.21
C ILE A 71 -7.55 32.84 -20.93
N SER A 72 -7.85 34.10 -20.68
CA SER A 72 -6.82 35.11 -20.41
C SER A 72 -6.25 35.12 -19.02
N SER A 73 -6.76 34.33 -18.10
CA SER A 73 -6.44 34.46 -16.67
C SER A 73 -5.82 33.22 -16.03
N SER A 74 -6.02 31.99 -16.53
CA SER A 74 -5.45 30.81 -15.86
C SER A 74 -4.78 29.81 -16.78
N GLY A 75 -5.27 29.62 -17.99
CA GLY A 75 -4.81 28.56 -18.88
C GLY A 75 -5.02 27.13 -18.37
N MET A 76 -5.82 26.95 -17.31
CA MET A 76 -6.03 25.66 -16.63
C MET A 76 -7.42 25.07 -16.89
N GLY A 77 -8.29 25.76 -17.62
CA GLY A 77 -9.66 25.33 -17.90
C GLY A 77 -10.61 25.49 -16.70
N ASP A 78 -11.91 25.38 -16.99
CA ASP A 78 -12.95 25.43 -15.97
C ASP A 78 -12.94 24.18 -15.08
N GLN A 79 -13.17 24.33 -13.77
CA GLN A 79 -13.18 23.20 -12.85
C GLN A 79 -14.55 22.49 -12.83
N PHE A 80 -14.96 21.97 -13.97
CA PHE A 80 -16.28 21.34 -14.18
C PHE A 80 -16.58 20.13 -13.29
N MET A 81 -15.55 19.43 -12.80
CA MET A 81 -15.71 18.27 -11.87
C MET A 81 -16.06 18.70 -10.45
N ASN A 82 -16.03 19.99 -10.15
CA ASN A 82 -16.36 20.49 -8.81
C ASN A 82 -17.86 20.31 -8.53
N TYR A 83 -18.19 19.91 -7.30
CA TYR A 83 -19.58 19.78 -6.88
C TYR A 83 -20.35 21.10 -6.94
N MET A 84 -19.69 22.24 -6.92
CA MET A 84 -20.31 23.57 -7.03
C MET A 84 -20.47 24.05 -8.48
N ASP A 85 -20.28 23.19 -9.48
CA ASP A 85 -20.72 23.40 -10.86
C ASP A 85 -22.07 22.70 -11.13
N TYR A 86 -22.62 22.82 -12.34
CA TYR A 86 -23.92 22.29 -12.75
C TYR A 86 -23.82 21.11 -13.74
N VAL A 87 -22.72 20.40 -13.72
CA VAL A 87 -22.54 19.18 -14.54
C VAL A 87 -23.45 18.04 -14.08
N TYR A 88 -23.60 17.02 -14.92
CA TYR A 88 -24.32 15.81 -14.52
C TYR A 88 -23.65 15.09 -13.34
N ASP A 89 -24.45 14.38 -12.56
CA ASP A 89 -23.99 13.63 -11.37
C ASP A 89 -22.81 12.69 -11.63
N ASP A 90 -22.68 12.14 -12.84
CA ASP A 90 -21.59 11.25 -13.20
C ASP A 90 -20.26 11.98 -13.45
N GLN A 91 -20.28 13.29 -13.59
CA GLN A 91 -19.11 14.14 -13.78
C GLN A 91 -18.62 14.81 -12.49
N MET A 92 -19.50 15.06 -11.54
CA MET A 92 -19.13 15.63 -10.24
C MET A 92 -18.23 14.68 -9.47
N ARG A 93 -17.08 15.16 -8.98
CA ARG A 93 -16.06 14.33 -8.33
C ARG A 93 -15.48 14.91 -7.06
N MET A 94 -15.42 16.23 -6.90
CA MET A 94 -14.59 16.87 -5.90
C MET A 94 -15.11 18.20 -5.40
N PHE A 95 -14.71 18.56 -4.22
CA PHE A 95 -14.47 19.94 -3.79
C PHE A 95 -12.96 20.22 -3.90
N SER A 96 -12.57 21.48 -4.02
CA SER A 96 -11.17 21.86 -3.95
C SER A 96 -10.63 21.75 -2.52
N GLU A 97 -9.31 21.78 -2.34
CA GLU A 97 -8.68 21.77 -1.02
C GLU A 97 -9.11 22.99 -0.21
N GLN A 98 -9.11 24.18 -0.81
CA GLN A 98 -9.52 25.41 -0.12
C GLN A 98 -11.01 25.38 0.27
N GLN A 99 -11.89 24.86 -0.59
CA GLN A 99 -13.30 24.63 -0.24
C GLN A 99 -13.43 23.71 0.96
N ALA A 100 -12.65 22.61 1.00
CA ALA A 100 -12.67 21.67 2.11
C ALA A 100 -12.20 22.33 3.42
N LEU A 101 -11.14 23.15 3.37
CA LEU A 101 -10.62 23.90 4.52
C LEU A 101 -11.62 24.93 5.01
N ASP A 102 -12.25 25.70 4.12
CA ASP A 102 -13.26 26.70 4.48
C ASP A 102 -14.52 26.04 5.06
N GLY A 103 -14.97 24.93 4.45
CA GLY A 103 -16.07 24.15 4.97
C GLY A 103 -15.81 23.60 6.36
N TYR A 104 -14.60 23.10 6.61
CA TYR A 104 -14.18 22.67 7.93
C TYR A 104 -14.17 23.83 8.94
N ALA A 105 -13.58 24.96 8.58
CA ALA A 105 -13.54 26.16 9.45
C ALA A 105 -14.94 26.68 9.76
N TRP A 106 -15.84 26.70 8.75
CA TRP A 106 -17.23 27.08 8.94
C TRP A 106 -17.98 26.10 9.85
N ALA A 107 -17.81 24.80 9.63
CA ALA A 107 -18.40 23.76 10.46
C ALA A 107 -17.92 23.87 11.91
N ALA A 108 -16.63 24.08 12.12
CA ALA A 108 -16.03 24.28 13.45
C ALA A 108 -16.55 25.54 14.17
N SER A 109 -16.95 26.58 13.44
CA SER A 109 -17.50 27.82 14.01
C SER A 109 -18.95 27.70 14.49
N ARG A 110 -19.64 26.61 14.16
CA ARG A 110 -21.05 26.35 14.47
C ARG A 110 -21.21 25.22 15.50
N SER A 111 -21.98 25.47 16.54
CA SER A 111 -22.16 24.52 17.67
C SER A 111 -22.87 23.21 17.31
N TRP A 112 -23.40 23.06 16.10
CA TRP A 112 -23.98 21.82 15.62
C TRP A 112 -23.06 21.03 14.65
N ALA A 113 -22.03 21.66 14.10
CA ALA A 113 -20.84 20.97 13.70
C ALA A 113 -19.98 20.77 14.95
N GLN A 114 -20.37 19.91 15.82
CA GLN A 114 -19.40 19.35 16.73
C GLN A 114 -18.40 18.59 15.86
N VAL A 115 -17.30 19.25 15.45
CA VAL A 115 -16.02 18.55 15.42
C VAL A 115 -16.03 17.83 16.76
N ALA A 116 -16.13 16.53 16.73
CA ALA A 116 -16.22 15.78 17.96
C ALA A 116 -15.04 16.22 18.81
N ASN A 117 -15.34 17.01 19.87
CA ASN A 117 -14.30 17.43 20.78
C ASN A 117 -13.83 16.13 21.42
N GLY A 118 -12.62 15.74 21.11
CA GLY A 118 -12.06 14.51 21.61
C GLY A 118 -10.56 14.63 21.75
N VAL A 119 -9.99 13.80 22.58
CA VAL A 119 -8.54 13.70 22.76
C VAL A 119 -7.99 12.75 21.72
N ASN A 120 -7.08 13.23 20.89
CA ASN A 120 -6.37 12.38 19.96
C ASN A 120 -5.50 11.36 20.71
N VAL A 121 -5.43 10.15 20.18
CA VAL A 121 -4.55 9.08 20.65
C VAL A 121 -3.81 8.46 19.48
N THR A 122 -2.52 8.22 19.69
CA THR A 122 -1.66 7.57 18.69
C THR A 122 -0.95 6.40 19.33
N LEU A 123 -0.99 5.25 18.65
CA LEU A 123 -0.23 4.05 18.97
C LEU A 123 0.99 3.95 18.05
N THR A 124 2.13 3.58 18.62
CA THR A 124 3.35 3.27 17.87
C THR A 124 3.97 1.98 18.40
N SER A 125 4.42 1.12 17.51
CA SER A 125 5.15 -0.10 17.84
C SER A 125 6.64 0.09 17.61
N ASP A 126 7.47 -0.60 18.37
CA ASP A 126 8.91 -0.74 18.14
C ASP A 126 9.22 -1.67 16.96
N VAL A 127 8.23 -2.45 16.52
CA VAL A 127 8.28 -3.28 15.31
C VAL A 127 7.43 -2.65 14.21
N SER A 128 8.03 -2.38 13.06
CA SER A 128 7.35 -1.66 11.98
C SER A 128 6.35 -2.51 11.18
N TYR A 129 6.58 -3.83 11.06
CA TYR A 129 5.73 -4.69 10.23
C TYR A 129 5.68 -6.14 10.71
N ALA A 130 6.83 -6.82 10.84
CA ALA A 130 6.88 -8.25 11.17
C ALA A 130 8.09 -8.57 12.05
N THR A 131 8.01 -9.63 12.87
CA THR A 131 9.04 -10.04 13.80
C THR A 131 9.02 -11.54 14.03
N THR A 132 10.18 -12.09 14.37
CA THR A 132 10.35 -13.47 14.89
C THR A 132 10.22 -13.54 16.41
N ASN A 133 10.15 -12.40 17.09
CA ASN A 133 10.00 -12.37 18.55
C ASN A 133 8.57 -12.70 18.96
N ASP A 134 8.42 -13.31 20.13
CA ASP A 134 7.11 -13.64 20.71
C ASP A 134 6.28 -12.40 21.03
N GLY A 135 6.89 -11.22 21.15
CA GLY A 135 6.23 -9.99 21.49
C GLY A 135 6.96 -8.74 21.00
N PHE A 136 6.29 -7.62 21.14
CA PHE A 136 6.78 -6.29 20.78
C PHE A 136 6.22 -5.25 21.74
N SER A 137 6.87 -4.08 21.82
CA SER A 137 6.44 -3.00 22.69
C SER A 137 5.59 -1.98 21.94
N VAL A 138 4.55 -1.48 22.59
CA VAL A 138 3.67 -0.44 22.08
C VAL A 138 3.71 0.77 23.01
N SER A 139 3.85 1.94 22.40
CA SER A 139 3.73 3.23 23.07
C SER A 139 2.41 3.89 22.70
N VAL A 140 1.77 4.51 23.68
CA VAL A 140 0.53 5.28 23.55
C VAL A 140 0.82 6.74 23.85
N ALA A 141 0.36 7.63 22.99
CA ALA A 141 0.43 9.07 23.22
C ALA A 141 -0.96 9.70 23.05
N PHE A 142 -1.53 10.18 24.14
CA PHE A 142 -2.71 11.04 24.12
C PHE A 142 -2.29 12.51 24.04
N GLY A 143 -3.17 13.35 23.51
CA GLY A 143 -2.96 14.80 23.42
C GLY A 143 -2.90 15.51 24.77
N GLU A 144 -3.32 14.86 25.85
CA GLU A 144 -3.28 15.34 27.22
C GLU A 144 -3.25 14.17 28.23
N THR A 145 -3.11 14.48 29.51
CA THR A 145 -3.27 13.47 30.58
C THR A 145 -4.70 12.93 30.59
N MET A 146 -4.84 11.61 30.67
CA MET A 146 -6.13 10.93 30.68
C MET A 146 -6.54 10.48 32.09
N THR A 147 -7.84 10.43 32.30
CA THR A 147 -8.46 9.84 33.49
C THR A 147 -9.22 8.59 33.07
N GLY A 148 -9.00 7.49 33.79
CA GLY A 148 -9.71 6.24 33.58
C GLY A 148 -9.12 5.30 32.54
N PHE A 149 -8.03 5.67 31.84
CA PHE A 149 -7.36 4.77 30.91
C PHE A 149 -6.60 3.68 31.64
N THR A 150 -6.91 2.43 31.29
CA THR A 150 -6.36 1.22 31.92
C THR A 150 -6.05 0.16 30.85
N GLU A 151 -5.36 -0.90 31.25
CA GLU A 151 -5.11 -2.06 30.37
C GLU A 151 -6.38 -2.65 29.74
N SER A 152 -7.51 -2.59 30.45
CA SER A 152 -8.80 -3.14 29.94
C SER A 152 -9.42 -2.35 28.79
N ASP A 153 -8.91 -1.18 28.50
CA ASP A 153 -9.35 -0.33 27.37
C ASP A 153 -8.62 -0.65 26.06
N LEU A 154 -7.63 -1.54 26.13
CA LEU A 154 -6.91 -2.04 24.96
C LEU A 154 -7.69 -3.16 24.30
N VAL A 155 -7.86 -3.06 22.97
CA VAL A 155 -8.43 -4.13 22.14
C VAL A 155 -7.30 -4.81 21.40
N ILE A 156 -7.04 -6.07 21.72
CA ILE A 156 -5.95 -6.84 21.12
C ILE A 156 -6.49 -8.11 20.49
N SER A 157 -6.11 -8.36 19.24
CA SER A 157 -6.33 -9.64 18.58
C SER A 157 -5.05 -10.47 18.60
N ASN A 158 -5.19 -11.78 18.72
CA ASN A 158 -4.10 -12.76 18.69
C ASN A 158 -2.94 -12.44 19.65
N GLY A 159 -3.24 -11.86 20.83
CA GLY A 159 -2.21 -11.54 21.80
C GLY A 159 -2.76 -11.18 23.18
N SER A 160 -1.84 -10.90 24.08
CA SER A 160 -2.12 -10.44 25.45
C SER A 160 -1.18 -9.31 25.84
N VAL A 161 -1.63 -8.46 26.75
CA VAL A 161 -0.82 -7.37 27.31
C VAL A 161 0.01 -7.84 28.48
N SER A 162 1.18 -7.24 28.62
CA SER A 162 2.01 -7.33 29.81
C SER A 162 2.74 -6.00 30.04
N ASN A 163 3.27 -5.79 31.22
CA ASN A 163 4.07 -4.61 31.58
C ASN A 163 3.38 -3.27 31.30
N PHE A 164 2.05 -3.20 31.42
CA PHE A 164 1.31 -1.95 31.26
C PHE A 164 1.78 -0.90 32.27
N ASN A 165 2.27 0.24 31.75
CA ASN A 165 2.87 1.30 32.55
C ASN A 165 2.57 2.68 31.94
N GLY A 166 2.58 3.70 32.78
CA GLY A 166 2.48 5.07 32.30
C GLY A 166 1.44 5.92 33.02
N GLY A 167 0.94 6.95 32.35
CA GLY A 167 -0.06 7.91 32.83
C GLY A 167 0.48 9.30 33.05
N SER A 168 1.79 9.51 33.02
CA SER A 168 2.35 10.86 33.09
C SER A 168 2.21 11.56 31.75
N ASN A 169 1.58 12.74 31.74
CA ASN A 169 1.40 13.57 30.54
C ASN A 169 0.69 12.86 29.37
N GLY A 170 -0.17 11.88 29.63
CA GLY A 170 -0.90 11.16 28.59
C GLY A 170 -0.10 10.12 27.83
N THR A 171 1.07 9.72 28.34
CA THR A 171 1.90 8.68 27.71
C THR A 171 1.84 7.39 28.48
N TYR A 172 1.68 6.26 27.75
CA TYR A 172 1.69 4.92 28.32
C TYR A 172 2.54 4.00 27.44
N SER A 173 2.93 2.89 27.99
CA SER A 173 3.63 1.83 27.27
C SER A 173 3.23 0.46 27.81
N PHE A 174 3.28 -0.56 26.97
CA PHE A 174 3.04 -1.94 27.33
C PHE A 174 3.70 -2.85 26.32
N ASP A 175 3.86 -4.12 26.70
CA ASP A 175 4.31 -5.16 25.81
C ASP A 175 3.11 -6.01 25.37
N VAL A 176 3.12 -6.41 24.11
CA VAL A 176 2.18 -7.35 23.54
C VAL A 176 2.88 -8.68 23.32
N VAL A 177 2.31 -9.77 23.82
CA VAL A 177 2.81 -11.13 23.58
C VAL A 177 1.82 -11.86 22.68
N ALA A 178 2.29 -12.31 21.52
CA ALA A 178 1.46 -13.02 20.54
C ALA A 178 1.03 -14.39 21.05
N ALA A 179 -0.24 -14.72 20.90
CA ALA A 179 -0.78 -16.03 21.24
C ALA A 179 -0.38 -17.11 20.24
N ALA A 180 -0.29 -16.76 18.97
CA ALA A 180 0.11 -17.64 17.87
C ALA A 180 0.80 -16.82 16.77
N ASP A 181 1.41 -17.51 15.81
CA ASP A 181 1.88 -16.85 14.58
C ASP A 181 0.71 -16.27 13.80
N GLY A 182 0.94 -15.15 13.13
CA GLY A 182 -0.05 -14.40 12.40
C GLY A 182 -0.10 -12.93 12.78
N GLU A 183 -1.10 -12.24 12.26
CA GLU A 183 -1.31 -10.84 12.54
C GLU A 183 -1.79 -10.62 13.98
N VAL A 184 -1.14 -9.71 14.66
CA VAL A 184 -1.51 -9.17 15.96
C VAL A 184 -1.92 -7.72 15.77
N THR A 185 -3.13 -7.35 16.20
CA THR A 185 -3.59 -5.95 16.15
C THR A 185 -3.80 -5.38 17.54
N VAL A 186 -3.56 -4.07 17.65
CA VAL A 186 -3.80 -3.29 18.87
C VAL A 186 -4.53 -2.03 18.53
N ASP A 187 -5.64 -1.78 19.24
CA ASP A 187 -6.50 -0.61 19.10
C ASP A 187 -6.92 -0.06 20.46
N ILE A 188 -7.25 1.23 20.50
CA ILE A 188 -8.00 1.87 21.58
C ILE A 188 -9.29 2.42 20.96
N LEU A 189 -10.44 1.98 21.47
CA LEU A 189 -11.73 2.45 20.97
C LEU A 189 -11.99 3.90 21.40
N GLU A 190 -12.86 4.57 20.66
CA GLU A 190 -13.37 5.86 21.07
C GLU A 190 -14.14 5.76 22.40
N ASN A 191 -14.10 6.83 23.17
CA ASN A 191 -14.82 6.93 24.46
C ASN A 191 -14.35 5.94 25.54
N SER A 192 -13.12 5.43 25.46
CA SER A 192 -12.54 4.53 26.47
C SER A 192 -12.11 5.29 27.74
N CYS A 193 -11.68 6.54 27.61
CA CYS A 193 -11.21 7.35 28.72
C CYS A 193 -11.48 8.85 28.47
N VAL A 194 -11.21 9.70 29.47
CA VAL A 194 -11.55 11.12 29.43
C VAL A 194 -10.32 11.98 29.72
N GLY A 195 -10.12 13.03 28.94
CA GLY A 195 -9.06 14.02 29.17
C GLY A 195 -9.22 14.72 30.51
N ALA A 196 -8.16 14.75 31.32
CA ALA A 196 -8.18 15.33 32.64
C ALA A 196 -8.36 16.86 32.64
N THR A 197 -7.93 17.51 31.55
CA THR A 197 -8.01 18.98 31.39
C THR A 197 -9.24 19.38 30.58
N SER A 198 -9.48 18.72 29.44
CA SER A 198 -10.55 19.06 28.51
C SER A 198 -11.91 18.52 28.94
N GLY A 199 -11.95 17.40 29.67
CA GLY A 199 -13.18 16.66 29.98
C GLY A 199 -13.75 15.93 28.78
N TYR A 200 -13.04 15.89 27.63
CA TYR A 200 -13.51 15.19 26.44
C TYR A 200 -13.04 13.73 26.42
N ALA A 201 -13.84 12.86 25.84
CA ALA A 201 -13.47 11.47 25.59
C ALA A 201 -12.38 11.38 24.51
N ASN A 202 -11.63 10.28 24.47
CA ASN A 202 -10.68 10.03 23.38
C ASN A 202 -11.39 9.66 22.08
N PHE A 203 -10.78 10.03 20.96
CA PHE A 203 -11.08 9.42 19.66
C PHE A 203 -10.53 8.00 19.60
N ALA A 204 -10.99 7.20 18.64
CA ALA A 204 -10.35 5.93 18.33
C ALA A 204 -8.89 6.15 17.90
N SER A 205 -8.01 5.22 18.27
CA SER A 205 -6.62 5.26 17.84
C SER A 205 -6.47 4.82 16.37
N ASN A 206 -5.25 5.01 15.85
CA ASN A 206 -4.80 4.18 14.73
C ASN A 206 -4.61 2.73 15.21
N THR A 207 -4.79 1.76 14.30
CA THR A 207 -4.44 0.36 14.56
C THR A 207 -2.93 0.17 14.43
N VAL A 208 -2.30 -0.48 15.41
CA VAL A 208 -0.99 -1.11 15.26
C VAL A 208 -1.21 -2.54 14.78
N SER A 209 -0.55 -2.94 13.71
CA SER A 209 -0.60 -4.29 13.14
C SER A 209 0.83 -4.81 12.96
N VAL A 210 1.12 -5.97 13.56
CA VAL A 210 2.42 -6.64 13.48
C VAL A 210 2.19 -8.12 13.17
N ILE A 211 2.91 -8.65 12.17
CA ILE A 211 2.93 -10.08 11.89
C ILE A 211 4.01 -10.73 12.77
N VAL A 212 3.61 -11.67 13.60
CA VAL A 212 4.52 -12.53 14.34
C VAL A 212 4.68 -13.84 13.59
N ASP A 213 5.90 -14.16 13.22
CA ASP A 213 6.24 -15.37 12.48
C ASP A 213 7.51 -16.02 13.02
N ARG A 214 7.37 -17.22 13.53
CA ARG A 214 8.44 -17.98 14.18
C ARG A 214 8.79 -19.25 13.39
N VAL A 215 8.13 -19.47 12.27
CA VAL A 215 8.26 -20.68 11.46
C VAL A 215 8.72 -20.29 10.06
N GLY A 216 9.91 -20.71 9.69
CA GLY A 216 10.41 -20.44 8.34
C GLY A 216 9.67 -21.22 7.25
N PRO A 217 9.90 -20.86 6.00
CA PRO A 217 9.18 -21.41 4.85
C PRO A 217 9.33 -22.93 4.71
N VAL A 218 8.29 -23.56 4.20
CA VAL A 218 8.36 -24.92 3.71
C VAL A 218 9.16 -24.95 2.42
N VAL A 219 10.15 -25.86 2.34
CA VAL A 219 10.93 -26.06 1.11
C VAL A 219 10.05 -26.66 0.02
N GLY A 220 10.19 -26.12 -1.18
CA GLY A 220 9.49 -26.58 -2.36
C GLY A 220 10.39 -27.39 -3.32
N ASP A 221 9.94 -27.47 -4.55
CA ASP A 221 10.58 -28.19 -5.63
C ASP A 221 11.46 -27.25 -6.46
N LEU A 222 12.61 -27.76 -6.88
CA LEU A 222 13.55 -27.10 -7.78
C LEU A 222 13.67 -27.89 -9.07
N SER A 223 13.44 -27.24 -10.20
CA SER A 223 13.67 -27.81 -11.52
C SER A 223 14.58 -26.93 -12.37
N ILE A 224 15.37 -27.55 -13.23
CA ILE A 224 16.18 -26.87 -14.23
C ILE A 224 15.45 -26.98 -15.56
N THR A 225 15.15 -25.80 -16.18
CA THR A 225 14.14 -25.71 -17.25
C THR A 225 14.72 -25.76 -18.66
N ASN A 226 16.02 -25.54 -18.83
CA ASN A 226 16.66 -25.45 -20.15
C ASN A 226 17.62 -26.61 -20.42
N LEU A 227 17.36 -27.79 -19.86
CA LEU A 227 18.08 -28.99 -20.18
C LEU A 227 17.67 -29.50 -21.58
N ALA A 228 18.64 -29.81 -22.42
CA ALA A 228 18.41 -30.43 -23.72
C ALA A 228 17.93 -31.88 -23.60
N ASP A 229 18.26 -32.54 -22.50
CA ASP A 229 17.87 -33.84 -22.03
C ASP A 229 17.73 -33.76 -20.50
N THR A 230 17.15 -34.75 -19.84
CA THR A 230 16.82 -34.75 -18.42
C THR A 230 17.99 -34.44 -17.47
N GLN A 231 19.23 -34.46 -17.97
CA GLN A 231 20.44 -34.24 -17.18
C GLN A 231 21.51 -33.35 -17.86
N TYR A 232 21.30 -32.85 -19.07
CA TYR A 232 22.33 -32.17 -19.84
C TYR A 232 21.94 -30.75 -20.23
N ILE A 233 22.85 -29.81 -20.02
CA ILE A 233 22.81 -28.45 -20.62
C ILE A 233 23.92 -28.43 -21.68
N ILE A 234 23.57 -28.24 -22.95
CA ILE A 234 24.52 -28.23 -24.04
C ILE A 234 24.77 -26.80 -24.51
N GLN A 235 26.04 -26.39 -24.61
CA GLN A 235 26.53 -25.17 -25.27
C GLN A 235 26.18 -23.82 -24.64
N ASN A 236 25.50 -23.76 -23.54
CA ASN A 236 25.18 -22.48 -22.91
C ASN A 236 25.44 -22.52 -21.38
N PRO A 237 26.31 -21.69 -20.82
CA PRO A 237 26.56 -21.66 -19.40
C PRO A 237 25.44 -20.95 -18.61
N ASN A 238 24.29 -20.73 -19.23
CA ASN A 238 23.13 -20.19 -18.56
C ASN A 238 22.20 -21.32 -18.12
N VAL A 239 21.78 -21.28 -16.86
CA VAL A 239 20.92 -22.31 -16.26
C VAL A 239 19.56 -21.70 -15.93
N GLY A 240 18.51 -22.17 -16.58
CA GLY A 240 17.14 -21.77 -16.26
C GLY A 240 16.65 -22.53 -15.03
N VAL A 241 16.07 -21.80 -14.09
CA VAL A 241 15.56 -22.32 -12.81
C VAL A 241 14.07 -22.05 -12.70
N SER A 242 13.30 -23.05 -12.27
CA SER A 242 11.91 -22.92 -11.84
C SER A 242 11.75 -23.50 -10.45
N LEU A 243 11.07 -22.76 -9.59
CA LEU A 243 10.76 -23.08 -8.21
C LEU A 243 9.25 -23.22 -8.06
N ASP A 244 8.80 -24.32 -7.50
CA ASP A 244 7.40 -24.60 -7.24
C ASP A 244 7.21 -25.03 -5.78
N ASN A 245 5.99 -24.86 -5.25
CA ASN A 245 5.58 -25.33 -3.92
C ASN A 245 6.39 -24.80 -2.73
N PHE A 246 7.24 -23.79 -2.90
CA PHE A 246 7.75 -23.05 -1.76
C PHE A 246 6.61 -22.24 -1.14
N TYR A 247 6.44 -22.37 0.15
CA TYR A 247 5.30 -21.77 0.83
C TYR A 247 5.65 -21.33 2.25
N ASP A 248 5.22 -20.15 2.58
CA ASP A 248 5.16 -19.67 3.95
C ASP A 248 3.75 -19.15 4.23
N ALA A 249 3.15 -19.65 5.33
CA ALA A 249 1.75 -19.39 5.66
C ALA A 249 1.52 -18.04 6.34
N THR A 250 2.55 -17.51 6.98
CA THR A 250 2.42 -16.38 7.91
C THR A 250 2.92 -15.10 7.31
N SER A 251 4.19 -15.04 6.96
CA SER A 251 4.80 -13.82 6.42
C SER A 251 5.05 -13.89 4.90
N GLY A 252 4.97 -15.08 4.31
CA GLY A 252 5.18 -15.30 2.88
C GLY A 252 6.66 -15.33 2.48
N ILE A 253 6.94 -15.75 1.23
CA ILE A 253 8.29 -15.79 0.69
C ILE A 253 8.73 -14.40 0.25
N ALA A 254 9.84 -13.91 0.77
CA ALA A 254 10.45 -12.64 0.38
C ALA A 254 11.42 -12.82 -0.80
N LEU A 255 12.35 -13.76 -0.66
CA LEU A 255 13.42 -14.00 -1.62
C LEU A 255 13.78 -15.49 -1.68
N TYR A 256 14.39 -15.88 -2.77
CA TYR A 256 15.08 -17.16 -2.91
C TYR A 256 16.58 -16.92 -2.98
N TYR A 257 17.35 -17.73 -2.27
CA TYR A 257 18.81 -17.70 -2.31
C TYR A 257 19.30 -18.91 -3.07
N VAL A 258 20.11 -18.68 -4.10
CA VAL A 258 20.54 -19.68 -5.05
C VAL A 258 22.06 -19.74 -5.10
N ALA A 259 22.61 -20.94 -4.98
CA ALA A 259 24.02 -21.21 -5.17
C ALA A 259 24.24 -22.25 -6.26
N VAL A 260 25.43 -22.24 -6.87
CA VAL A 260 25.87 -23.25 -7.82
C VAL A 260 27.26 -23.74 -7.41
N GLY A 261 27.41 -25.06 -7.38
CA GLY A 261 28.70 -25.66 -7.05
C GLY A 261 28.88 -27.06 -7.61
N THR A 262 30.04 -27.66 -7.36
CA THR A 262 30.41 -29.02 -7.74
C THR A 262 29.90 -30.09 -6.75
N SER A 263 29.23 -29.65 -5.69
CA SER A 263 28.57 -30.51 -4.71
C SER A 263 27.25 -29.90 -4.24
N ILE A 264 26.40 -30.71 -3.60
CA ILE A 264 25.14 -30.23 -2.98
C ILE A 264 25.46 -29.15 -1.96
N GLY A 265 24.83 -27.98 -2.09
CA GLY A 265 25.08 -26.81 -1.25
C GLY A 265 26.44 -26.12 -1.52
N GLY A 266 27.19 -26.56 -2.52
CA GLY A 266 28.46 -25.95 -2.91
C GLY A 266 28.27 -24.56 -3.50
N GLU A 267 29.25 -23.67 -3.25
CA GLU A 267 29.27 -22.26 -3.64
C GLU A 267 30.49 -21.91 -4.50
N ASP A 268 31.18 -22.93 -5.02
CA ASP A 268 32.45 -22.77 -5.72
C ASP A 268 32.30 -22.20 -7.14
N ILE A 269 31.09 -22.17 -7.69
CA ILE A 269 30.77 -21.53 -8.96
C ILE A 269 29.99 -20.21 -8.77
N MET A 270 28.98 -20.23 -7.90
CA MET A 270 28.21 -19.05 -7.52
C MET A 270 27.79 -19.17 -6.05
N THR A 271 28.13 -18.18 -5.26
CA THR A 271 27.70 -18.08 -3.85
C THR A 271 26.20 -17.81 -3.77
N TYR A 272 25.58 -18.10 -2.63
CA TYR A 272 24.15 -17.83 -2.42
C TYR A 272 23.81 -16.39 -2.75
N THR A 273 23.09 -16.20 -3.84
CA THR A 273 22.68 -14.92 -4.40
C THR A 273 21.16 -14.81 -4.35
N PRO A 274 20.61 -13.65 -3.89
CA PRO A 274 19.17 -13.47 -3.80
C PRO A 274 18.51 -13.25 -5.17
N PHE A 275 17.36 -13.88 -5.35
CA PHE A 275 16.47 -13.72 -6.51
C PHE A 275 15.04 -13.47 -6.06
N SER A 276 14.34 -12.60 -6.79
CA SER A 276 12.90 -12.38 -6.64
C SER A 276 12.12 -13.17 -7.69
N GLY A 277 10.98 -13.75 -7.28
CA GLY A 277 10.15 -14.56 -8.16
C GLY A 277 10.64 -16.02 -8.28
N SER A 278 9.78 -16.88 -8.82
CA SER A 278 9.97 -18.33 -8.86
C SER A 278 10.60 -18.84 -10.17
N GLN A 279 10.89 -17.98 -11.13
CA GLN A 279 11.53 -18.33 -12.40
C GLN A 279 12.61 -17.31 -12.75
N PHE A 280 13.82 -17.77 -13.02
CA PHE A 280 14.96 -16.92 -13.37
C PHE A 280 16.04 -17.69 -14.12
N ASN A 281 17.02 -16.96 -14.67
CA ASN A 281 18.16 -17.55 -15.33
C ASN A 281 19.45 -17.18 -14.59
N LEU A 282 20.28 -18.17 -14.30
CA LEU A 282 21.65 -18.01 -13.84
C LEU A 282 22.53 -17.84 -15.04
N ASN A 283 23.11 -16.67 -15.24
CA ASN A 283 23.85 -16.32 -16.45
C ASN A 283 25.35 -16.29 -16.19
N ALA A 284 26.14 -16.55 -17.26
CA ALA A 284 27.58 -16.41 -17.28
C ALA A 284 28.31 -17.24 -16.22
N LEU A 285 27.83 -18.44 -15.93
CA LEU A 285 28.48 -19.36 -15.01
C LEU A 285 29.81 -19.85 -15.60
N SER A 286 30.85 -19.96 -14.76
CA SER A 286 32.16 -20.50 -15.15
C SER A 286 32.16 -22.04 -15.01
N LEU A 287 31.62 -22.72 -16.02
CA LEU A 287 31.45 -24.18 -16.03
C LEU A 287 32.54 -24.84 -16.86
N SER A 288 32.98 -26.02 -16.41
CA SER A 288 33.93 -26.90 -17.11
C SER A 288 33.19 -28.03 -17.77
N ASP A 289 33.62 -28.40 -18.99
CA ASP A 289 33.04 -29.52 -19.73
C ASP A 289 33.14 -30.87 -18.97
N TYR A 290 32.13 -31.69 -19.14
CA TYR A 290 32.01 -33.03 -18.55
C TYR A 290 31.96 -33.05 -17.02
N GLN A 291 31.59 -31.92 -16.40
CA GLN A 291 31.48 -31.82 -14.95
C GLN A 291 30.01 -31.80 -14.53
N GLN A 292 29.71 -32.48 -13.42
CA GLN A 292 28.42 -32.38 -12.75
C GLN A 292 28.42 -31.17 -11.83
N TYR A 293 27.31 -30.44 -11.86
CA TYR A 293 27.04 -29.30 -11.02
C TYR A 293 25.71 -29.43 -10.30
N PHE A 294 25.57 -28.72 -9.21
CA PHE A 294 24.36 -28.67 -8.40
C PHE A 294 23.89 -27.21 -8.28
N VAL A 295 22.64 -26.97 -8.56
CA VAL A 295 21.93 -25.76 -8.14
C VAL A 295 21.30 -26.05 -6.80
N SER A 296 21.55 -25.21 -5.81
CA SER A 296 21.02 -25.35 -4.45
C SER A 296 20.23 -24.09 -4.09
N VAL A 297 19.04 -24.26 -3.52
CA VAL A 297 18.10 -23.15 -3.26
C VAL A 297 17.47 -23.30 -1.88
N TYR A 298 17.32 -22.18 -1.18
CA TYR A 298 16.42 -22.04 -0.05
C TYR A 298 15.56 -20.79 -0.22
N GLY A 299 14.33 -20.80 0.32
CA GLY A 299 13.46 -19.61 0.42
C GLY A 299 13.69 -18.90 1.75
N GLN A 300 13.62 -17.60 1.74
CA GLN A 300 13.59 -16.75 2.93
C GLN A 300 12.26 -16.01 2.99
N ASP A 301 11.63 -15.97 4.15
CA ASP A 301 10.41 -15.23 4.40
C ASP A 301 10.67 -13.73 4.69
N LEU A 302 9.59 -12.99 4.94
CA LEU A 302 9.68 -11.54 5.23
C LEU A 302 10.28 -11.20 6.59
N VAL A 303 10.34 -12.14 7.52
CA VAL A 303 11.00 -11.95 8.83
C VAL A 303 12.44 -12.44 8.85
N GLY A 304 12.93 -13.00 7.74
CA GLY A 304 14.30 -13.44 7.56
C GLY A 304 14.59 -14.89 7.95
N LEU A 305 13.56 -15.71 8.23
CA LEU A 305 13.71 -17.14 8.46
C LEU A 305 13.88 -17.88 7.14
N ASN A 306 14.68 -18.96 7.15
CA ASN A 306 15.00 -19.70 5.95
C ASN A 306 14.34 -21.09 5.97
N SER A 307 13.95 -21.56 4.79
CA SER A 307 13.61 -22.96 4.56
C SER A 307 14.86 -23.85 4.65
N SER A 308 14.67 -25.15 4.68
CA SER A 308 15.73 -26.08 4.31
C SER A 308 16.12 -25.89 2.83
N THR A 309 17.35 -26.34 2.49
CA THR A 309 17.87 -26.26 1.11
C THR A 309 17.40 -27.46 0.29
N THR A 310 16.97 -27.22 -0.95
CA THR A 310 16.77 -28.24 -1.97
C THR A 310 17.82 -28.09 -3.08
N SER A 311 18.12 -29.16 -3.82
CA SER A 311 19.14 -29.13 -4.88
C SER A 311 18.72 -29.98 -6.08
N ALA A 312 19.07 -29.49 -7.27
CA ALA A 312 18.98 -30.23 -8.53
C ALA A 312 20.33 -30.26 -9.22
N SER A 313 20.66 -31.35 -9.90
CA SER A 313 21.94 -31.50 -10.57
C SER A 313 21.80 -31.49 -12.09
N PHE A 314 22.88 -31.09 -12.75
CA PHE A 314 23.04 -31.18 -14.22
C PHE A 314 24.49 -31.45 -14.59
N TYR A 315 24.71 -31.94 -15.80
CA TYR A 315 26.03 -32.01 -16.43
C TYR A 315 26.19 -30.91 -17.47
N TYR A 316 27.37 -30.30 -17.55
CA TYR A 316 27.68 -29.30 -18.56
C TYR A 316 28.54 -29.87 -19.68
N PHE A 317 28.14 -29.58 -20.92
CA PHE A 317 28.88 -29.94 -22.14
C PHE A 317 28.90 -28.70 -23.05
N GLY A 318 29.86 -27.80 -22.83
CA GLY A 318 29.97 -26.55 -23.58
C GLY A 318 30.54 -26.72 -24.99
N THR A 319 31.30 -27.80 -25.19
CA THR A 319 31.85 -28.18 -26.49
C THR A 319 31.38 -29.59 -26.85
N LEU A 320 30.44 -29.71 -27.77
CA LEU A 320 30.29 -30.99 -28.45
C LEU A 320 31.65 -31.32 -29.09
N LEU A 321 32.27 -32.43 -28.70
CA LEU A 321 33.39 -32.94 -29.44
C LEU A 321 32.88 -33.13 -30.85
N GLY A 322 33.35 -32.25 -31.77
CA GLY A 322 32.80 -32.17 -33.08
C GLY A 322 32.80 -33.51 -33.76
N ASP A 323 31.63 -34.00 -34.11
CA ASP A 323 31.48 -34.84 -35.25
C ASP A 323 31.85 -33.98 -36.46
N SER A 324 33.13 -34.13 -36.88
CA SER A 324 33.67 -33.40 -38.04
C SER A 324 32.96 -33.79 -39.34
N ASN A 325 32.01 -34.72 -39.29
CA ASN A 325 31.42 -35.33 -40.48
C ASN A 325 29.90 -35.20 -40.60
N ASN A 326 29.22 -34.67 -39.59
CA ASN A 326 27.75 -34.44 -39.62
C ASN A 326 26.92 -35.71 -39.88
N ASP A 327 27.38 -36.89 -39.47
CA ASP A 327 26.80 -38.22 -39.77
C ASP A 327 26.01 -38.76 -38.55
N TRP A 328 24.99 -38.03 -38.08
CA TRP A 328 23.94 -38.57 -37.21
C TRP A 328 22.58 -38.45 -37.86
#